data_d60a29af831ec2b21754be701d479d0c
#
_entry.id   d60a29af831ec2b21754be701d479d0c
#
_cell.length_a   1.000
_cell.length_b   1.000
_cell.length_c   1.000
_cell.angle_alpha   90.00
_cell.angle_beta   90.00
_cell.angle_gamma   90.00
#
_symmetry.space_group_name_H-M   'P 1'
#
loop_
_entity.id
_entity.type
_entity.pdbx_description
1 polymer ?
#
loop_
_entity_poly.entity_id
_entity_poly.type
_entity_poly.pdbx_seq_one_letter_code
_entity_poly.pdbx_strand_id
1 'polypeptide(L)'
;MNLSELIPETHYIQINLSDLLDQLGEDEVKEILSTFSCPINADVEKFLKEKAIEFSKREFSKTHLVFWETENKEEKEFVGYYTIAYKHITIDRKAINYKEARKLREHGIYNEKSSTYTIAAPFIAQLGKNFSN
;
A
#
# COMPACT_ATOMS: atom_id res chain seq x y z
N MET A 1 -27.04 18.81 -16.89
CA MET A 1 -26.12 18.91 -15.76
C MET A 1 -25.10 17.76 -15.83
N ASN A 2 -23.82 18.07 -15.90
CA ASN A 2 -22.75 17.08 -16.01
C ASN A 2 -22.40 16.58 -14.59
N LEU A 3 -22.18 15.28 -14.44
CA LEU A 3 -21.80 14.68 -13.15
C LEU A 3 -20.54 15.31 -12.56
N SER A 4 -19.64 15.79 -13.42
CA SER A 4 -18.42 16.48 -12.99
C SER A 4 -18.68 17.81 -12.27
N GLU A 5 -19.86 18.40 -12.45
CA GLU A 5 -20.26 19.64 -11.76
C GLU A 5 -20.78 19.38 -10.35
N LEU A 6 -21.24 18.15 -10.09
CA LEU A 6 -21.79 17.74 -8.79
C LEU A 6 -20.75 17.17 -7.85
N ILE A 7 -19.62 16.67 -8.41
CA ILE A 7 -18.52 16.11 -7.63
C ILE A 7 -17.42 17.17 -7.62
N PRO A 8 -17.12 17.77 -6.45
CA PRO A 8 -16.00 18.70 -6.37
C PRO A 8 -14.75 17.99 -6.89
N GLU A 9 -13.96 18.66 -7.71
CA GLU A 9 -12.67 18.14 -8.16
C GLU A 9 -11.80 17.87 -6.94
N THR A 10 -11.87 16.64 -6.47
CA THR A 10 -11.05 16.17 -5.35
C THR A 10 -9.74 15.67 -5.92
N HIS A 11 -8.67 16.39 -5.66
CA HIS A 11 -7.35 15.97 -6.10
C HIS A 11 -6.62 15.26 -4.98
N TYR A 12 -6.81 13.94 -4.94
CA TYR A 12 -5.95 13.08 -4.13
C TYR A 12 -4.71 12.74 -4.93
N ILE A 13 -3.56 12.89 -4.31
CA ILE A 13 -2.28 12.52 -4.90
C ILE A 13 -1.71 11.37 -4.10
N GLN A 14 -1.29 10.32 -4.80
CA GLN A 14 -0.62 9.20 -4.19
C GLN A 14 0.87 9.26 -4.53
N ILE A 15 1.70 9.17 -3.53
CA ILE A 15 3.15 9.22 -3.69
C ILE A 15 3.76 7.96 -3.05
N ASN A 16 4.54 7.21 -3.82
CA ASN A 16 5.27 6.07 -3.31
C ASN A 16 6.35 6.56 -2.35
N LEU A 17 6.42 5.96 -1.16
CA LEU A 17 7.40 6.34 -0.14
C LEU A 17 8.84 6.25 -0.65
N SER A 18 9.17 5.24 -1.46
CA SER A 18 10.50 5.10 -2.05
C SER A 18 10.87 6.28 -2.94
N ASP A 19 9.92 6.73 -3.76
CA ASP A 19 10.14 7.88 -4.63
C ASP A 19 10.32 9.17 -3.81
N LEU A 20 9.56 9.31 -2.75
CA LEU A 20 9.66 10.47 -1.86
C LEU A 20 11.02 10.50 -1.14
N LEU A 21 11.50 9.33 -0.70
CA LEU A 21 12.83 9.18 -0.09
C LEU A 21 13.94 9.59 -1.06
N ASP A 22 13.81 9.23 -2.33
CA ASP A 22 14.80 9.56 -3.36
C ASP A 22 14.82 11.06 -3.64
N GLN A 23 13.69 11.72 -3.59
CA GLN A 23 13.58 13.16 -3.89
C GLN A 23 13.92 14.07 -2.72
N LEU A 24 13.47 13.75 -1.53
CA LEU A 24 13.58 14.61 -0.35
C LEU A 24 14.66 14.19 0.64
N GLY A 25 15.03 12.91 0.64
CA GLY A 25 15.91 12.36 1.64
C GLY A 25 15.16 11.87 2.87
N GLU A 26 15.83 11.05 3.67
CA GLU A 26 15.23 10.37 4.81
C GLU A 26 14.77 11.31 5.92
N ASP A 27 15.54 12.35 6.22
CA ASP A 27 15.23 13.27 7.31
C ASP A 27 13.93 14.05 7.06
N GLU A 28 13.77 14.59 5.85
CA GLU A 28 12.55 15.30 5.48
C GLU A 28 11.33 14.37 5.46
N VAL A 29 11.51 13.17 4.97
CA VAL A 29 10.43 12.17 4.94
C VAL A 29 10.02 11.81 6.36
N LYS A 30 10.96 11.61 7.28
CA LYS A 30 10.65 11.35 8.69
C LYS A 30 9.85 12.48 9.32
N GLU A 31 10.16 13.71 8.98
CA GLU A 31 9.37 14.87 9.44
C GLU A 31 7.92 14.78 8.97
N ILE A 32 7.71 14.46 7.68
CA ILE A 32 6.37 14.30 7.13
C ILE A 32 5.63 13.17 7.85
N LEU A 33 6.26 12.01 8.02
CA LEU A 33 5.65 10.87 8.69
C LEU A 33 5.35 11.13 10.16
N SER A 34 6.13 11.99 10.82
CA SER A 34 5.94 12.33 12.23
C SER A 34 4.62 13.04 12.50
N THR A 35 4.06 13.69 11.48
CA THR A 35 2.76 14.39 11.60
C THR A 35 1.58 13.46 11.60
N PHE A 36 1.77 12.18 11.24
CA PHE A 36 0.69 11.20 11.18
C PHE A 36 0.21 10.82 12.58
N SER A 37 -1.09 10.78 12.74
CA SER A 37 -1.72 10.37 13.99
C SER A 37 -2.92 9.47 13.73
N CYS A 38 -2.92 8.28 14.31
CA CYS A 38 -4.03 7.35 14.19
C CYS A 38 -4.37 6.75 15.56
N PRO A 39 -5.06 7.51 16.42
CA PRO A 39 -5.36 7.07 17.78
C PRO A 39 -6.28 5.85 17.86
N ILE A 40 -7.06 5.60 16.82
CA ILE A 40 -7.95 4.42 16.78
C ILE A 40 -7.21 3.13 16.45
N ASN A 41 -5.99 3.22 15.93
CA ASN A 41 -5.16 2.04 15.63
C ASN A 41 -3.69 2.39 15.80
N ALA A 42 -3.16 2.06 16.97
CA ALA A 42 -1.78 2.34 17.32
C ALA A 42 -0.77 1.61 16.43
N ASP A 43 -1.11 0.41 15.98
CA ASP A 43 -0.22 -0.40 15.12
C ASP A 43 -0.02 0.27 13.74
N VAL A 44 -1.07 0.87 13.20
CA VAL A 44 -1.01 1.59 11.93
C VAL A 44 -0.09 2.81 12.05
N GLU A 45 -0.22 3.57 13.12
CA GLU A 45 0.65 4.72 13.37
C GLU A 45 2.10 4.31 13.59
N LYS A 46 2.31 3.29 14.39
CA LYS A 46 3.65 2.78 14.73
C LYS A 46 4.37 2.22 13.48
N PHE A 47 3.67 1.47 12.65
CA PHE A 47 4.24 0.94 11.42
C PHE A 47 4.77 2.06 10.52
N LEU A 48 3.97 3.08 10.30
CA LEU A 48 4.36 4.18 9.42
C LEU A 48 5.60 4.91 9.94
N LYS A 49 5.62 5.22 11.23
CA LYS A 49 6.70 6.00 11.84
C LYS A 49 7.98 5.21 12.07
N GLU A 50 7.87 3.92 12.36
CA GLU A 50 9.03 3.13 12.78
C GLU A 50 9.51 2.09 11.76
N LYS A 51 8.64 1.63 10.87
CA LYS A 51 8.96 0.50 9.99
C LYS A 51 8.85 0.78 8.50
N ALA A 52 7.99 1.69 8.08
CA ALA A 52 7.67 1.87 6.67
C ALA A 52 8.89 2.20 5.81
N ILE A 53 9.77 3.07 6.27
CA ILE A 53 10.98 3.46 5.54
C ILE A 53 11.89 2.26 5.33
N GLU A 54 12.17 1.53 6.40
CA GLU A 54 13.05 0.37 6.34
C GLU A 54 12.47 -0.74 5.44
N PHE A 55 11.18 -0.99 5.56
CA PHE A 55 10.50 -1.99 4.74
C PHE A 55 10.49 -1.59 3.25
N SER A 56 10.36 -0.31 2.96
CA SER A 56 10.45 0.19 1.59
C SER A 56 11.85 0.04 1.03
N LYS A 57 12.88 0.35 1.80
CA LYS A 57 14.28 0.19 1.39
C LYS A 57 14.66 -1.26 1.11
N ARG A 58 14.13 -2.18 1.90
CA ARG A 58 14.38 -3.63 1.75
C ARG A 58 13.42 -4.31 0.78
N GLU A 59 12.51 -3.56 0.21
CA GLU A 59 11.49 -4.07 -0.71
C GLU A 59 10.58 -5.16 -0.11
N PHE A 60 10.41 -5.14 1.22
CA PHE A 60 9.45 -6.02 1.91
C PHE A 60 8.02 -5.62 1.65
N SER A 61 7.80 -4.33 1.47
CA SER A 61 6.48 -3.76 1.19
C SER A 61 6.62 -2.43 0.47
N LYS A 62 5.52 -1.97 -0.11
CA LYS A 62 5.44 -0.66 -0.76
C LYS A 62 4.41 0.18 -0.05
N THR A 63 4.83 1.29 0.51
CA THR A 63 3.95 2.24 1.18
C THR A 63 3.65 3.41 0.26
N HIS A 64 2.39 3.75 0.15
CA HIS A 64 1.90 4.88 -0.62
C HIS A 64 1.26 5.89 0.31
N LEU A 65 1.78 7.10 0.28
CA LEU A 65 1.21 8.21 1.05
C LEU A 65 0.15 8.90 0.20
N VAL A 66 -0.95 9.25 0.82
CA VAL A 66 -2.06 9.93 0.14
C VAL A 66 -2.16 11.36 0.67
N PHE A 67 -2.09 12.30 -0.24
CA PHE A 67 -2.21 13.72 0.06
C PHE A 67 -3.44 14.30 -0.62
N TRP A 68 -4.04 15.27 0.04
CA TRP A 68 -5.06 16.12 -0.55
C TRP A 68 -4.39 17.40 -1.05
N GLU A 69 -4.60 17.72 -2.29
CA GLU A 69 -4.10 18.96 -2.88
C GLU A 69 -5.21 19.99 -2.91
N THR A 70 -4.96 21.19 -2.37
CA THR A 70 -5.93 22.28 -2.42
C THR A 70 -6.06 22.81 -3.86
N GLU A 71 -7.15 23.53 -4.14
CA GLU A 71 -7.43 24.08 -5.47
C GLU A 71 -6.28 24.96 -6.00
N ASN A 72 -5.57 25.62 -5.11
CA ASN A 72 -4.46 26.50 -5.45
C ASN A 72 -3.15 25.75 -5.69
N LYS A 73 -3.10 24.43 -5.50
CA LYS A 73 -1.91 23.57 -5.58
C LYS A 73 -0.75 24.00 -4.66
N GLU A 74 -1.00 24.93 -3.74
CA GLU A 74 0.01 25.49 -2.84
C GLU A 74 0.20 24.64 -1.59
N GLU A 75 -0.87 23.96 -1.13
CA GLU A 75 -0.83 23.16 0.08
C GLU A 75 -1.24 21.70 -0.21
N LYS A 76 -0.50 20.81 0.41
CA LYS A 76 -0.81 19.38 0.39
C LYS A 76 -1.03 18.91 1.82
N GLU A 77 -2.20 18.34 2.05
CA GLU A 77 -2.56 17.77 3.35
C GLU A 77 -2.33 16.27 3.34
N PHE A 78 -1.59 15.75 4.31
CA PHE A 78 -1.36 14.31 4.45
C PHE A 78 -2.60 13.66 5.07
N VAL A 79 -3.38 12.94 4.25
CA VAL A 79 -4.68 12.40 4.68
C VAL A 79 -4.63 10.94 5.08
N GLY A 80 -3.65 10.19 4.63
CA GLY A 80 -3.56 8.77 4.98
C GLY A 80 -2.50 8.03 4.21
N TYR A 81 -2.42 6.73 4.45
CA TYR A 81 -1.51 5.88 3.71
C TYR A 81 -2.05 4.45 3.60
N TYR A 82 -1.50 3.71 2.68
CA TYR A 82 -1.69 2.27 2.61
C TYR A 82 -0.38 1.59 2.24
N THR A 83 -0.24 0.35 2.68
CA THR A 83 0.94 -0.46 2.41
C THR A 83 0.53 -1.74 1.72
N ILE A 84 1.17 -2.02 0.59
CA ILE A 84 0.98 -3.27 -0.15
C ILE A 84 2.17 -4.18 0.13
N ALA A 85 1.89 -5.39 0.53
CA ALA A 85 2.88 -6.45 0.68
C ALA A 85 2.47 -7.66 -0.16
N TYR A 86 3.41 -8.56 -0.39
CA TYR A 86 3.15 -9.79 -1.13
C TYR A 86 3.25 -10.97 -0.19
N LYS A 87 2.30 -11.87 -0.29
CA LYS A 87 2.29 -13.10 0.47
C LYS A 87 2.28 -14.29 -0.47
N HIS A 88 3.13 -15.26 -0.21
CA HIS A 88 3.09 -16.52 -0.94
C HIS A 88 1.97 -17.40 -0.37
N ILE A 89 1.05 -17.79 -1.24
CA ILE A 89 -0.07 -18.65 -0.89
C ILE A 89 0.15 -20.00 -1.56
N THR A 90 0.10 -21.07 -0.76
CA THR A 90 0.23 -22.44 -1.25
C THR A 90 -1.15 -23.08 -1.28
N ILE A 91 -1.54 -23.61 -2.45
CA ILE A 91 -2.85 -24.21 -2.69
C ILE A 91 -2.65 -25.66 -3.10
N ASP A 92 -3.31 -26.57 -2.38
CA ASP A 92 -3.27 -28.00 -2.70
C ASP A 92 -4.05 -28.25 -4.00
N ARG A 93 -3.45 -28.99 -4.94
CA ARG A 93 -4.08 -29.34 -6.21
C ARG A 93 -5.41 -30.07 -6.01
N LYS A 94 -5.52 -30.86 -4.96
CA LYS A 94 -6.75 -31.61 -4.63
C LYS A 94 -7.90 -30.72 -4.16
N ALA A 95 -7.59 -29.52 -3.68
CA ALA A 95 -8.59 -28.58 -3.17
C ALA A 95 -9.29 -27.77 -4.26
N ILE A 96 -8.83 -27.87 -5.51
CA ILE A 96 -9.33 -27.05 -6.60
C ILE A 96 -9.70 -27.90 -7.82
N ASN A 97 -10.59 -27.36 -8.64
CA ASN A 97 -11.01 -28.03 -9.89
C ASN A 97 -10.02 -27.73 -11.03
N TYR A 98 -10.25 -28.34 -12.17
CA TYR A 98 -9.39 -28.19 -13.35
C TYR A 98 -9.31 -26.76 -13.86
N LYS A 99 -10.43 -26.02 -13.86
CA LYS A 99 -10.48 -24.62 -14.29
C LYS A 99 -9.62 -23.72 -13.39
N GLU A 100 -9.74 -23.91 -12.09
CA GLU A 100 -8.96 -23.16 -11.11
C GLU A 100 -7.48 -23.49 -11.22
N ALA A 101 -7.14 -24.75 -11.37
CA ALA A 101 -5.75 -25.18 -11.56
C ALA A 101 -5.13 -24.58 -12.82
N ARG A 102 -5.91 -24.47 -13.90
CA ARG A 102 -5.46 -23.86 -15.15
C ARG A 102 -5.13 -22.37 -14.97
N LYS A 103 -5.96 -21.64 -14.22
CA LYS A 103 -5.72 -20.23 -13.90
C LYS A 103 -4.47 -20.05 -13.03
N LEU A 104 -4.30 -20.90 -12.04
CA LEU A 104 -3.14 -20.83 -11.16
C LEU A 104 -1.84 -21.15 -11.89
N ARG A 105 -1.90 -22.00 -12.89
CA ARG A 105 -0.74 -22.36 -13.72
C ARG A 105 -0.18 -21.17 -14.48
N GLU A 106 -1.04 -20.22 -14.84
CA GLU A 106 -0.64 -18.99 -15.55
C GLU A 106 0.06 -17.99 -14.63
N HIS A 107 -0.24 -18.00 -13.31
CA HIS A 107 0.20 -16.99 -12.37
C HIS A 107 1.09 -17.50 -11.25
N GLY A 108 1.30 -18.80 -11.16
CA GLY A 108 2.04 -19.41 -10.07
C GLY A 108 2.99 -20.51 -10.51
N ILE A 109 3.62 -21.11 -9.52
CA ILE A 109 4.57 -22.21 -9.72
C ILE A 109 3.97 -23.49 -9.17
N TYR A 110 3.94 -24.54 -10.00
CA TYR A 110 3.48 -25.86 -9.58
C TYR A 110 4.66 -26.70 -9.09
N ASN A 111 4.52 -27.30 -7.92
CA ASN A 111 5.48 -28.23 -7.36
C ASN A 111 4.93 -29.65 -7.48
N GLU A 112 5.55 -30.49 -8.31
CA GLU A 112 5.12 -31.86 -8.56
C GLU A 112 5.24 -32.76 -7.33
N LYS A 113 6.27 -32.55 -6.50
CA LYS A 113 6.52 -33.37 -5.33
C LYS A 113 5.44 -33.19 -4.27
N SER A 114 4.98 -31.97 -4.05
CA SER A 114 3.95 -31.67 -3.07
C SER A 114 2.54 -31.59 -3.64
N SER A 115 2.41 -31.60 -4.97
CA SER A 115 1.15 -31.38 -5.68
C SER A 115 0.47 -30.06 -5.25
N THR A 116 1.25 -29.00 -5.17
CA THR A 116 0.78 -27.68 -4.75
C THR A 116 1.13 -26.61 -5.76
N TYR A 117 0.28 -25.57 -5.81
CA TYR A 117 0.58 -24.32 -6.51
C TYR A 117 0.98 -23.26 -5.49
N THR A 118 2.05 -22.53 -5.79
CA THR A 118 2.45 -21.36 -4.99
C THR A 118 2.28 -20.11 -5.85
N ILE A 119 1.53 -19.15 -5.32
CA ILE A 119 1.31 -17.86 -5.98
C ILE A 119 1.74 -16.72 -5.04
N ALA A 120 2.25 -15.65 -5.63
CA ALA A 120 2.48 -14.41 -4.90
C ALA A 120 1.22 -13.55 -5.03
N ALA A 121 0.58 -13.25 -3.90
CA ALA A 121 -0.64 -12.45 -3.88
C ALA A 121 -0.37 -11.12 -3.18
N PRO A 122 -0.68 -9.98 -3.83
CA PRO A 122 -0.62 -8.70 -3.14
C PRO A 122 -1.77 -8.59 -2.14
N PHE A 123 -1.50 -7.97 -1.01
CA PHE A 123 -2.53 -7.67 -0.02
C PHE A 123 -2.26 -6.32 0.64
N ILE A 124 -3.32 -5.69 1.14
CA ILE A 124 -3.21 -4.44 1.90
C ILE A 124 -2.80 -4.79 3.32
N ALA A 125 -1.52 -4.58 3.63
CA ALA A 125 -0.97 -4.89 4.94
C ALA A 125 -1.31 -3.81 5.99
N GLN A 126 -1.38 -2.55 5.56
CA GLN A 126 -1.71 -1.41 6.40
C GLN A 126 -2.62 -0.46 5.64
N LEU A 127 -3.59 0.09 6.32
CA LEU A 127 -4.48 1.12 5.79
C LEU A 127 -4.84 2.07 6.92
N GLY A 128 -4.48 3.32 6.79
CA GLY A 128 -4.69 4.27 7.86
C GLY A 128 -5.06 5.66 7.40
N LYS A 129 -6.02 6.26 8.10
CA LYS A 129 -6.37 7.66 7.94
C LYS A 129 -5.56 8.49 8.92
N ASN A 130 -5.10 9.65 8.48
CA ASN A 130 -4.44 10.61 9.34
C ASN A 130 -5.49 11.47 10.07
N PHE A 131 -5.45 11.44 11.39
CA PHE A 131 -6.34 12.22 12.25
C PHE A 131 -5.70 13.50 12.78
N SER A 132 -4.46 13.78 12.42
CA SER A 132 -3.82 15.05 12.77
C SER A 132 -4.43 16.17 11.94
N ASN A 133 -4.66 17.30 12.56
CA ASN A 133 -5.19 18.47 11.86
C ASN A 133 -4.16 19.54 11.77
#